data_5c55155e2feec402e17ad6ec5097813f
#
_entry.id   5c55155e2feec402e17ad6ec5097813f
#
_cell.length_a   1.000
_cell.length_b   1.000
_cell.length_c   1.000
_cell.angle_alpha   90.00
_cell.angle_beta   90.00
_cell.angle_gamma   90.00
#
_symmetry.space_group_name_H-M   'P 1'
#
loop_
_entity.id
_entity.type
_entity.pdbx_description
1 polymer ?
#
loop_
_entity_poly.entity_id
_entity_poly.type
_entity_poly.pdbx_seq_one_letter_code
_entity_poly.pdbx_strand_id
1 'polypeptide(L)'
;MSDTRPRGGNSSAISGIARHGRLKKSSPLARIFGIIGTALGVLVASSLVITGVVLYQLQANIGPSVNIHPNQSVAPPPGIGVYPGGFNILIVGDDTRSGQGGIGAGPGSGGALNDVTMLLHVSADHTFATAVSFPRDMVVPHPQCSKGGRAAGLPINTALSYGGLPCVVTVIEALTGVTIQFAGLITFEGVINMSDAVGGVPVCINGPLIDNYSGISLPAAGTYNLSGGEALAFLRSRHGVGDGSDLGRISSQQVYLSSLVRKLEGGGTLSNPLTVYKLATVATQHMQLSSSLDSVPTIISIASTLKNLSPSHVVFVQYPGNTGGSGIFAGKVQPNIALGNQLFSLIKADTPFALGAQAANRGSETAPSGSSTSTPAPTDTPIANAAVINGLVGQSAATVTCSKTRPLSHQ
;
A
#
# COMPACT_ATOMS: atom_id res chain seq x y z
N MET A 1 -69.28 -93.56 -37.50
CA MET A 1 -70.22 -92.70 -36.69
C MET A 1 -69.39 -92.03 -35.60
N SER A 2 -69.60 -90.84 -35.44
CA SER A 2 -69.10 -89.89 -34.39
C SER A 2 -67.81 -89.19 -34.68
N ASP A 3 -68.07 -88.06 -35.02
CA ASP A 3 -67.32 -86.78 -35.22
C ASP A 3 -66.71 -86.30 -33.92
N THR A 4 -65.46 -85.94 -33.88
CA THR A 4 -64.91 -85.16 -32.83
C THR A 4 -63.80 -84.23 -33.41
N ARG A 5 -64.13 -82.98 -33.61
CA ARG A 5 -63.22 -81.89 -33.94
C ARG A 5 -62.30 -81.54 -32.73
N PRO A 6 -61.06 -81.29 -32.94
CA PRO A 6 -60.26 -80.63 -31.95
C PRO A 6 -60.38 -79.09 -32.03
N ARG A 7 -60.57 -78.48 -30.88
CA ARG A 7 -60.58 -77.05 -30.65
C ARG A 7 -59.22 -76.38 -30.95
N GLY A 8 -59.27 -75.33 -31.73
CA GLY A 8 -58.12 -74.48 -32.00
C GLY A 8 -57.66 -73.74 -30.75
N GLY A 9 -56.41 -73.89 -30.42
CA GLY A 9 -55.73 -73.10 -29.40
C GLY A 9 -55.37 -71.75 -29.97
N ASN A 10 -55.87 -70.69 -29.32
CA ASN A 10 -55.52 -69.32 -29.58
C ASN A 10 -54.09 -69.06 -29.03
N SER A 11 -53.09 -69.08 -29.90
CA SER A 11 -51.74 -68.54 -29.54
C SER A 11 -51.77 -67.07 -29.71
N SER A 12 -51.91 -66.33 -28.57
CA SER A 12 -51.65 -64.91 -28.50
C SER A 12 -50.19 -64.69 -28.77
N ALA A 13 -49.86 -64.28 -29.97
CA ALA A 13 -48.53 -63.79 -30.32
C ALA A 13 -48.25 -62.52 -29.57
N ILE A 14 -47.35 -62.52 -28.55
CA ILE A 14 -46.78 -61.37 -27.90
C ILE A 14 -45.79 -60.79 -28.90
N SER A 15 -46.24 -59.83 -29.70
CA SER A 15 -45.38 -59.03 -30.54
C SER A 15 -44.79 -57.88 -29.70
N GLY A 16 -43.80 -58.24 -28.89
CA GLY A 16 -42.92 -57.25 -28.26
C GLY A 16 -41.90 -56.69 -29.26
N ILE A 17 -42.36 -55.83 -30.16
CA ILE A 17 -41.41 -55.07 -31.02
C ILE A 17 -40.77 -54.04 -30.17
N ALA A 18 -39.55 -54.31 -29.67
CA ALA A 18 -38.67 -53.27 -29.14
C ALA A 18 -38.36 -52.27 -30.27
N ARG A 19 -39.08 -51.17 -30.32
CA ARG A 19 -38.74 -50.07 -31.19
C ARG A 19 -37.45 -49.48 -30.66
N HIS A 20 -36.32 -49.86 -31.23
CA HIS A 20 -35.10 -49.13 -31.12
C HIS A 20 -35.36 -47.75 -31.71
N GLY A 21 -35.71 -46.78 -30.85
CA GLY A 21 -35.83 -45.39 -31.26
C GLY A 21 -34.48 -44.97 -31.86
N ARG A 22 -34.44 -44.67 -33.15
CA ARG A 22 -33.26 -44.07 -33.76
C ARG A 22 -33.00 -42.76 -33.05
N LEU A 23 -31.95 -42.71 -32.20
CA LEU A 23 -31.45 -41.47 -31.64
C LEU A 23 -31.16 -40.53 -32.81
N LYS A 24 -31.83 -39.39 -32.81
CA LYS A 24 -31.66 -38.34 -33.81
C LYS A 24 -30.18 -37.98 -33.86
N LYS A 25 -29.48 -38.25 -34.97
CA LYS A 25 -28.09 -37.87 -35.13
C LYS A 25 -27.99 -36.38 -34.93
N SER A 26 -27.31 -35.91 -33.86
CA SER A 26 -27.03 -34.51 -33.66
C SER A 26 -26.19 -33.98 -34.83
N SER A 27 -26.52 -32.81 -35.36
CA SER A 27 -25.73 -32.19 -36.42
C SER A 27 -24.28 -31.99 -35.91
N PRO A 28 -23.27 -32.10 -36.77
CA PRO A 28 -21.87 -31.90 -36.35
C PRO A 28 -21.67 -30.53 -35.70
N LEU A 29 -22.36 -29.51 -36.16
CA LEU A 29 -22.36 -28.16 -35.55
C LEU A 29 -22.89 -28.18 -34.11
N ALA A 30 -24.03 -28.88 -33.85
CA ALA A 30 -24.57 -28.98 -32.50
C ALA A 30 -23.61 -29.70 -31.51
N ARG A 31 -22.82 -30.68 -31.99
CA ARG A 31 -21.79 -31.34 -31.19
C ARG A 31 -20.63 -30.38 -30.88
N ILE A 32 -20.15 -29.61 -31.88
CA ILE A 32 -19.09 -28.63 -31.70
C ILE A 32 -19.51 -27.57 -30.70
N PHE A 33 -20.71 -26.97 -30.84
CA PHE A 33 -21.24 -26.02 -29.87
C PHE A 33 -21.44 -26.63 -28.48
N GLY A 34 -21.84 -27.88 -28.39
CA GLY A 34 -21.93 -28.60 -27.12
C GLY A 34 -20.55 -28.75 -26.43
N ILE A 35 -19.51 -29.15 -27.19
CA ILE A 35 -18.15 -29.28 -26.66
C ILE A 35 -17.59 -27.91 -26.23
N ILE A 36 -17.76 -26.89 -27.05
CA ILE A 36 -17.33 -25.52 -26.71
C ILE A 36 -18.06 -25.01 -25.46
N GLY A 37 -19.39 -25.22 -25.40
CA GLY A 37 -20.20 -24.81 -24.24
C GLY A 37 -19.79 -25.51 -22.94
N THR A 38 -19.52 -26.84 -23.02
CA THR A 38 -19.03 -27.58 -21.83
C THR A 38 -17.62 -27.16 -21.44
N ALA A 39 -16.70 -26.96 -22.39
CA ALA A 39 -15.37 -26.51 -22.13
C ALA A 39 -15.39 -25.10 -21.47
N LEU A 40 -16.19 -24.17 -21.99
CA LEU A 40 -16.37 -22.83 -21.41
C LEU A 40 -17.00 -22.93 -20.02
N GLY A 41 -18.00 -23.76 -19.81
CA GLY A 41 -18.63 -24.01 -18.51
C GLY A 41 -17.61 -24.52 -17.46
N VAL A 42 -16.75 -25.47 -17.86
CA VAL A 42 -15.67 -25.98 -16.99
C VAL A 42 -14.65 -24.88 -16.67
N LEU A 43 -14.24 -24.08 -17.65
CA LEU A 43 -13.32 -22.99 -17.43
C LEU A 43 -13.88 -21.94 -16.46
N VAL A 44 -15.14 -21.55 -16.62
CA VAL A 44 -15.81 -20.62 -15.71
C VAL A 44 -15.93 -21.21 -14.30
N ALA A 45 -16.40 -22.45 -14.17
CA ALA A 45 -16.52 -23.12 -12.88
C ALA A 45 -15.15 -23.25 -12.18
N SER A 46 -14.11 -23.66 -12.92
CA SER A 46 -12.75 -23.76 -12.38
C SER A 46 -12.20 -22.41 -11.94
N SER A 47 -12.42 -21.36 -12.70
CA SER A 47 -11.96 -20.02 -12.33
C SER A 47 -12.66 -19.49 -11.08
N LEU A 48 -13.96 -19.76 -10.92
CA LEU A 48 -14.71 -19.39 -9.71
C LEU A 48 -14.21 -20.14 -8.46
N VAL A 49 -13.94 -21.44 -8.60
CA VAL A 49 -13.39 -22.26 -7.51
C VAL A 49 -11.99 -21.76 -7.12
N ILE A 50 -11.10 -21.52 -8.10
CA ILE A 50 -9.75 -21.02 -7.83
C ILE A 50 -9.83 -19.65 -7.14
N THR A 51 -10.67 -18.74 -7.65
CA THR A 51 -10.86 -17.41 -7.02
C THR A 51 -11.38 -17.56 -5.59
N GLY A 52 -12.36 -18.41 -5.34
CA GLY A 52 -12.88 -18.67 -4.01
C GLY A 52 -11.82 -19.22 -3.03
N VAL A 53 -10.99 -20.15 -3.49
CA VAL A 53 -9.88 -20.70 -2.69
C VAL A 53 -8.84 -19.62 -2.38
N VAL A 54 -8.46 -18.81 -3.37
CA VAL A 54 -7.50 -17.71 -3.20
C VAL A 54 -8.02 -16.69 -2.18
N LEU A 55 -9.27 -16.25 -2.31
CA LEU A 55 -9.87 -15.29 -1.36
C LEU A 55 -9.96 -15.88 0.05
N TYR A 56 -10.32 -17.16 0.17
CA TYR A 56 -10.35 -17.85 1.46
C TYR A 56 -8.96 -17.93 2.09
N GLN A 57 -7.93 -18.27 1.33
CA GLN A 57 -6.54 -18.33 1.82
C GLN A 57 -6.04 -16.95 2.26
N LEU A 58 -6.32 -15.89 1.49
CA LEU A 58 -5.96 -14.53 1.86
C LEU A 58 -6.65 -14.12 3.16
N GLN A 59 -7.95 -14.40 3.29
CA GLN A 59 -8.70 -14.08 4.52
C GLN A 59 -8.17 -14.87 5.73
N ALA A 60 -7.82 -16.14 5.55
CA ALA A 60 -7.27 -16.98 6.62
C ALA A 60 -5.86 -16.56 7.05
N ASN A 61 -5.11 -15.89 6.19
CA ASN A 61 -3.76 -15.39 6.45
C ASN A 61 -3.74 -13.99 7.12
N ILE A 62 -4.89 -13.32 7.22
CA ILE A 62 -4.95 -12.04 7.95
C ILE A 62 -4.68 -12.35 9.43
N GLY A 63 -3.58 -11.79 9.93
CA GLY A 63 -3.21 -11.88 11.34
C GLY A 63 -4.23 -11.16 12.25
N PRO A 64 -4.03 -11.20 13.58
CA PRO A 64 -4.90 -10.51 14.52
C PRO A 64 -4.97 -9.01 14.19
N SER A 65 -6.17 -8.53 13.86
CA SER A 65 -6.43 -7.12 13.61
C SER A 65 -6.56 -6.33 14.92
N VAL A 66 -6.34 -5.02 14.84
CA VAL A 66 -6.39 -4.12 16.00
C VAL A 66 -7.48 -3.08 15.79
N ASN A 67 -8.37 -2.95 16.77
CA ASN A 67 -9.35 -1.86 16.74
C ASN A 67 -8.67 -0.54 17.09
N ILE A 68 -8.58 0.36 16.11
CA ILE A 68 -7.97 1.69 16.25
C ILE A 68 -8.91 2.71 16.90
N HIS A 69 -10.22 2.44 16.92
CA HIS A 69 -11.24 3.25 17.56
C HIS A 69 -12.15 2.36 18.44
N PRO A 70 -11.71 1.98 19.65
CA PRO A 70 -12.44 1.00 20.50
C PRO A 70 -13.89 1.36 20.81
N ASN A 71 -14.24 2.66 20.72
CA ASN A 71 -15.57 3.17 21.03
C ASN A 71 -16.45 3.41 19.79
N GLN A 72 -15.99 3.02 18.62
CA GLN A 72 -16.71 3.15 17.35
C GLN A 72 -16.96 1.77 16.74
N SER A 73 -18.13 1.58 16.15
CA SER A 73 -18.40 0.39 15.35
C SER A 73 -17.61 0.44 14.04
N VAL A 74 -16.96 -0.67 13.69
CA VAL A 74 -16.30 -0.82 12.38
C VAL A 74 -17.39 -0.82 11.31
N ALA A 75 -17.20 0.01 10.27
CA ALA A 75 -18.12 0.02 9.14
C ALA A 75 -18.10 -1.34 8.42
N PRO A 76 -19.23 -1.81 7.90
CA PRO A 76 -19.23 -3.05 7.12
C PRO A 76 -18.31 -2.92 5.89
N PRO A 77 -17.70 -4.04 5.45
CA PRO A 77 -16.86 -4.03 4.26
C PRO A 77 -17.62 -3.47 3.06
N PRO A 78 -16.98 -2.63 2.22
CA PRO A 78 -17.60 -2.16 0.99
C PRO A 78 -17.85 -3.34 0.04
N GLY A 79 -18.77 -3.14 -0.91
CA GLY A 79 -18.97 -4.09 -2.01
C GLY A 79 -17.71 -4.20 -2.88
N ILE A 80 -17.70 -5.18 -3.78
CA ILE A 80 -16.62 -5.33 -4.77
C ILE A 80 -16.65 -4.11 -5.71
N GLY A 81 -15.51 -3.41 -5.79
CA GLY A 81 -15.37 -2.22 -6.64
C GLY A 81 -14.42 -1.18 -6.05
N VAL A 82 -14.59 0.06 -6.46
CA VAL A 82 -13.86 1.21 -5.91
C VAL A 82 -14.42 1.53 -4.53
N TYR A 83 -13.56 1.93 -3.57
CA TYR A 83 -14.00 2.30 -2.23
C TYR A 83 -14.93 3.53 -2.29
N PRO A 84 -16.08 3.51 -1.61
CA PRO A 84 -17.02 4.64 -1.68
C PRO A 84 -16.51 5.84 -0.87
N GLY A 85 -16.35 6.98 -1.53
CA GLY A 85 -15.91 8.24 -0.92
C GLY A 85 -14.43 8.29 -0.57
N GLY A 86 -14.01 9.40 0.04
CA GLY A 86 -12.63 9.63 0.47
C GLY A 86 -12.27 8.86 1.73
N PHE A 87 -10.97 8.63 1.93
CA PHE A 87 -10.49 7.91 3.11
C PHE A 87 -9.06 8.29 3.48
N ASN A 88 -8.73 8.02 4.73
CA ASN A 88 -7.40 8.23 5.31
C ASN A 88 -6.82 6.89 5.76
N ILE A 89 -5.59 6.60 5.34
CA ILE A 89 -4.82 5.42 5.75
C ILE A 89 -3.57 5.87 6.47
N LEU A 90 -3.36 5.42 7.71
CA LEU A 90 -2.11 5.61 8.43
C LEU A 90 -1.19 4.40 8.23
N ILE A 91 -0.02 4.63 7.66
CA ILE A 91 1.02 3.63 7.47
C ILE A 91 2.11 3.89 8.51
N VAL A 92 2.38 2.88 9.33
CA VAL A 92 3.36 2.96 10.42
C VAL A 92 4.44 1.91 10.19
N GLY A 93 5.70 2.32 10.18
CA GLY A 93 6.85 1.41 10.09
C GLY A 93 7.41 1.16 11.49
N ASP A 94 7.48 -0.10 11.88
CA ASP A 94 8.03 -0.55 13.16
C ASP A 94 9.51 -0.91 13.00
N ASP A 95 10.35 -0.47 13.95
CA ASP A 95 11.76 -0.82 14.03
C ASP A 95 12.03 -2.03 14.92
N THR A 96 10.99 -2.70 15.42
CA THR A 96 11.11 -3.92 16.24
C THR A 96 11.82 -5.01 15.44
N ARG A 97 12.94 -5.51 15.99
CA ARG A 97 13.76 -6.57 15.38
C ARG A 97 13.47 -7.95 15.94
N SER A 98 12.71 -8.01 17.02
CA SER A 98 12.31 -9.27 17.69
C SER A 98 11.36 -10.06 16.78
N GLY A 99 11.71 -11.31 16.51
CA GLY A 99 10.91 -12.22 15.69
C GLY A 99 11.06 -12.04 14.17
N GLN A 100 11.92 -11.12 13.70
CA GLN A 100 12.18 -10.88 12.28
C GLN A 100 13.48 -11.55 11.85
N GLY A 101 13.42 -12.77 11.45
CA GLY A 101 14.42 -13.69 10.90
C GLY A 101 15.80 -13.16 10.49
N GLY A 102 16.63 -12.72 11.45
CA GLY A 102 18.03 -12.39 11.19
C GLY A 102 18.34 -10.94 10.84
N ILE A 103 17.37 -10.03 10.82
CA ILE A 103 17.61 -8.61 10.60
C ILE A 103 18.15 -7.98 11.90
N GLY A 104 19.46 -8.20 12.15
CA GLY A 104 20.25 -7.47 13.12
C GLY A 104 19.64 -7.28 14.51
N ALA A 105 19.30 -8.37 15.19
CA ALA A 105 18.91 -8.35 16.60
C ALA A 105 20.14 -7.97 17.43
N GLY A 106 20.39 -6.67 17.61
CA GLY A 106 21.36 -6.17 18.59
C GLY A 106 20.78 -6.30 19.99
N PRO A 107 21.60 -6.62 21.02
CA PRO A 107 21.18 -6.59 22.40
C PRO A 107 20.79 -5.14 22.76
N GLY A 108 19.55 -4.91 23.17
CA GLY A 108 19.07 -3.61 23.64
C GLY A 108 17.98 -2.92 22.83
N SER A 109 17.24 -3.62 21.97
CA SER A 109 16.02 -3.09 21.36
C SER A 109 14.95 -2.93 22.44
N GLY A 110 15.05 -1.83 23.20
CA GLY A 110 13.98 -1.39 24.09
C GLY A 110 12.81 -0.93 23.24
N GLY A 111 11.63 -1.37 23.54
CA GLY A 111 10.31 -0.94 23.08
C GLY A 111 10.12 -0.72 21.57
N ALA A 112 9.04 -1.15 21.02
CA ALA A 112 8.67 -0.87 19.63
C ALA A 112 8.56 0.65 19.40
N LEU A 113 9.33 1.19 18.44
CA LEU A 113 9.27 2.59 18.03
C LEU A 113 8.76 2.66 16.59
N ASN A 114 7.91 3.65 16.31
CA ASN A 114 7.50 3.92 14.94
C ASN A 114 8.49 4.86 14.24
N ASP A 115 9.35 4.28 13.44
CA ASP A 115 10.37 5.01 12.69
C ASP A 115 9.84 5.71 11.44
N VAL A 116 8.71 5.23 10.94
CA VAL A 116 7.96 5.82 9.83
C VAL A 116 6.51 6.02 10.27
N THR A 117 5.99 7.21 10.02
CA THR A 117 4.56 7.52 10.20
C THR A 117 4.13 8.34 9.00
N MET A 118 3.21 7.81 8.21
CA MET A 118 2.73 8.47 6.99
C MET A 118 1.21 8.34 6.90
N LEU A 119 0.53 9.45 6.68
CA LEU A 119 -0.90 9.52 6.41
C LEU A 119 -1.13 9.69 4.92
N LEU A 120 -1.82 8.74 4.31
CA LEU A 120 -2.32 8.83 2.95
C LEU A 120 -3.79 9.26 2.99
N HIS A 121 -4.09 10.41 2.42
CA HIS A 121 -5.44 10.88 2.14
C HIS A 121 -5.77 10.63 0.67
N VAL A 122 -6.93 10.07 0.39
CA VAL A 122 -7.49 9.90 -0.96
C VAL A 122 -8.80 10.67 -1.02
N SER A 123 -8.95 11.52 -2.03
CA SER A 123 -10.14 12.36 -2.22
C SER A 123 -11.42 11.55 -2.43
N ALA A 124 -12.57 12.15 -2.11
CA ALA A 124 -13.88 11.50 -2.22
C ALA A 124 -14.25 11.16 -3.68
N ASP A 125 -13.78 11.95 -4.62
CA ASP A 125 -13.95 11.73 -6.07
C ASP A 125 -12.85 10.88 -6.69
N HIS A 126 -11.85 10.45 -5.88
CA HIS A 126 -10.68 9.65 -6.27
C HIS A 126 -9.82 10.29 -7.37
N THR A 127 -9.81 11.61 -7.45
CA THR A 127 -9.02 12.33 -8.45
C THR A 127 -7.62 12.69 -7.98
N PHE A 128 -7.39 12.78 -6.66
CA PHE A 128 -6.08 13.09 -6.09
C PHE A 128 -5.81 12.35 -4.78
N ALA A 129 -4.54 12.29 -4.42
CA ALA A 129 -4.11 11.79 -3.12
C ALA A 129 -2.95 12.63 -2.56
N THR A 130 -2.90 12.72 -1.23
CA THR A 130 -1.83 13.38 -0.50
C THR A 130 -1.24 12.45 0.54
N ALA A 131 0.07 12.21 0.46
CA ALA A 131 0.81 11.44 1.46
C ALA A 131 1.63 12.38 2.35
N VAL A 132 1.27 12.46 3.63
CA VAL A 132 1.95 13.31 4.61
C VAL A 132 2.84 12.45 5.50
N SER A 133 4.17 12.65 5.43
CA SER A 133 5.15 11.99 6.29
C SER A 133 5.40 12.83 7.55
N PHE A 134 5.31 12.21 8.72
CA PHE A 134 5.58 12.86 10.00
C PHE A 134 7.01 12.52 10.45
N PRO A 135 7.85 13.53 10.74
CA PRO A 135 9.17 13.28 11.31
C PRO A 135 9.05 12.51 12.63
N ARG A 136 9.80 11.43 12.76
CA ARG A 136 9.73 10.56 13.95
C ARG A 136 10.10 11.26 15.25
N ASP A 137 11.03 12.20 15.15
CA ASP A 137 11.53 13.00 16.28
C ASP A 137 10.72 14.29 16.50
N MET A 138 9.58 14.47 15.81
CA MET A 138 8.69 15.61 16.03
C MET A 138 8.00 15.48 17.38
N VAL A 139 8.14 16.52 18.21
CA VAL A 139 7.58 16.54 19.56
C VAL A 139 6.18 17.13 19.53
N VAL A 140 5.20 16.32 19.92
CA VAL A 140 3.79 16.70 19.95
C VAL A 140 3.14 16.26 21.26
N PRO A 141 2.03 16.86 21.67
CA PRO A 141 1.25 16.35 22.78
C PRO A 141 0.75 14.94 22.52
N HIS A 142 0.95 14.03 23.45
CA HIS A 142 0.37 12.69 23.40
C HIS A 142 -0.91 12.66 24.23
N PRO A 143 -2.07 12.36 23.63
CA PRO A 143 -3.27 12.04 24.36
C PRO A 143 -3.07 10.80 25.24
N GLN A 144 -4.02 10.52 26.12
CA GLN A 144 -3.96 9.29 26.94
C GLN A 144 -4.04 8.06 26.05
N CYS A 145 -2.99 7.23 26.12
CA CYS A 145 -2.91 5.91 25.49
C CYS A 145 -3.03 4.82 26.55
N SER A 146 -3.18 3.54 26.13
CA SER A 146 -3.47 2.42 27.03
C SER A 146 -2.39 2.16 28.09
N LYS A 147 -1.12 2.46 27.80
CA LYS A 147 0.03 2.22 28.70
C LYS A 147 0.67 3.50 29.24
N GLY A 148 0.13 4.67 28.90
CA GLY A 148 0.72 5.96 29.30
C GLY A 148 -0.33 7.01 29.56
N GLY A 149 -0.08 7.89 30.54
CA GLY A 149 -0.89 9.08 30.77
C GLY A 149 -0.71 10.11 29.64
N ARG A 150 -1.47 11.20 29.71
CA ARG A 150 -1.25 12.36 28.85
C ARG A 150 0.14 12.93 29.04
N ALA A 151 0.84 13.25 27.96
CA ALA A 151 2.12 13.95 27.98
C ALA A 151 2.03 15.25 27.19
N ALA A 152 2.62 16.31 27.73
CA ALA A 152 2.62 17.62 27.10
C ALA A 152 3.44 17.69 25.81
N GLY A 153 4.46 16.83 25.68
CA GLY A 153 5.28 16.76 24.48
C GLY A 153 6.22 15.56 24.52
N LEU A 154 6.03 14.64 23.58
CA LEU A 154 6.90 13.49 23.34
C LEU A 154 7.16 13.37 21.83
N PRO A 155 8.29 12.76 21.41
CA PRO A 155 8.50 12.41 20.01
C PRO A 155 7.43 11.45 19.49
N ILE A 156 6.96 11.65 18.27
CA ILE A 156 5.92 10.82 17.66
C ILE A 156 6.31 9.34 17.69
N ASN A 157 7.59 9.01 17.47
CA ASN A 157 8.05 7.63 17.41
C ASN A 157 7.83 6.83 18.70
N THR A 158 7.60 7.49 19.83
CA THR A 158 7.33 6.80 21.11
C THR A 158 5.88 6.34 21.24
N ALA A 159 4.97 6.83 20.41
CA ALA A 159 3.54 6.52 20.51
C ALA A 159 3.26 5.02 20.41
N LEU A 160 4.02 4.29 19.56
CA LEU A 160 3.86 2.85 19.40
C LEU A 160 4.12 2.10 20.72
N SER A 161 5.12 2.50 21.49
CA SER A 161 5.45 1.89 22.78
C SER A 161 4.41 2.15 23.88
N TYR A 162 3.66 3.24 23.78
CA TYR A 162 2.65 3.62 24.76
C TYR A 162 1.26 2.97 24.53
N GLY A 163 1.02 2.37 23.38
CA GLY A 163 -0.30 1.77 23.16
C GLY A 163 -0.47 1.11 21.81
N GLY A 164 0.63 0.79 21.12
CA GLY A 164 0.57 0.17 19.80
C GLY A 164 -0.02 1.08 18.73
N LEU A 165 -0.44 0.48 17.65
CA LEU A 165 -1.04 1.18 16.49
C LEU A 165 -2.20 2.13 16.88
N PRO A 166 -3.14 1.78 17.79
CA PRO A 166 -4.19 2.70 18.21
C PRO A 166 -3.68 4.00 18.83
N CYS A 167 -2.56 3.94 19.58
CA CYS A 167 -1.98 5.16 20.15
C CYS A 167 -1.36 6.05 19.09
N VAL A 168 -0.66 5.48 18.10
CA VAL A 168 -0.12 6.25 16.96
C VAL A 168 -1.25 6.96 16.22
N VAL A 169 -2.37 6.24 15.93
CA VAL A 169 -3.57 6.83 15.32
C VAL A 169 -4.08 8.01 16.14
N THR A 170 -4.30 7.81 17.45
CA THR A 170 -4.81 8.86 18.35
C THR A 170 -3.92 10.10 18.38
N VAL A 171 -2.59 9.93 18.38
CA VAL A 171 -1.62 11.05 18.35
C VAL A 171 -1.72 11.81 17.03
N ILE A 172 -1.79 11.12 15.90
CA ILE A 172 -1.87 11.76 14.59
C ILE A 172 -3.23 12.44 14.37
N GLU A 173 -4.33 11.84 14.80
CA GLU A 173 -5.65 12.47 14.78
C GLU A 173 -5.71 13.73 15.64
N ALA A 174 -5.12 13.69 16.84
CA ALA A 174 -5.04 14.86 17.71
C ALA A 174 -4.19 16.00 17.12
N LEU A 175 -3.12 15.66 16.38
CA LEU A 175 -2.26 16.65 15.72
C LEU A 175 -2.92 17.28 14.49
N THR A 176 -3.66 16.48 13.73
CA THR A 176 -4.11 16.87 12.38
C THR A 176 -5.59 17.25 12.34
N GLY A 177 -6.38 16.71 13.26
CA GLY A 177 -7.82 16.88 13.29
C GLY A 177 -8.56 16.16 12.17
N VAL A 178 -7.94 15.16 11.49
CA VAL A 178 -8.60 14.27 10.53
C VAL A 178 -8.89 12.93 11.18
N THR A 179 -9.97 12.28 10.77
CA THR A 179 -10.28 10.90 11.20
C THR A 179 -9.53 9.91 10.33
N ILE A 180 -8.93 8.90 10.93
CA ILE A 180 -8.17 7.86 10.25
C ILE A 180 -9.01 6.59 10.20
N GLN A 181 -9.55 6.25 9.03
CA GLN A 181 -10.40 5.08 8.84
C GLN A 181 -9.63 3.78 8.85
N PHE A 182 -8.39 3.81 8.33
CA PHE A 182 -7.57 2.63 8.14
C PHE A 182 -6.16 2.84 8.69
N ALA A 183 -5.59 1.79 9.27
CA ALA A 183 -4.19 1.82 9.69
C ALA A 183 -3.50 0.47 9.47
N GLY A 184 -2.22 0.52 9.14
CA GLY A 184 -1.37 -0.66 8.99
C GLY A 184 0.02 -0.42 9.58
N LEU A 185 0.49 -1.38 10.39
CA LEU A 185 1.84 -1.42 10.92
C LEU A 185 2.65 -2.42 10.10
N ILE A 186 3.69 -1.95 9.43
CA ILE A 186 4.57 -2.77 8.59
C ILE A 186 5.92 -3.01 9.30
N THR A 187 6.38 -4.24 9.27
CA THR A 187 7.69 -4.65 9.79
C THR A 187 8.78 -4.49 8.72
N PHE A 188 10.05 -4.61 9.12
CA PHE A 188 11.16 -4.63 8.16
C PHE A 188 11.03 -5.77 7.14
N GLU A 189 10.66 -6.97 7.60
CA GLU A 189 10.42 -8.11 6.72
C GLU A 189 9.27 -7.84 5.76
N GLY A 190 8.22 -7.13 6.21
CA GLY A 190 7.14 -6.67 5.36
C GLY A 190 7.62 -5.75 4.24
N VAL A 191 8.52 -4.82 4.53
CA VAL A 191 9.12 -3.93 3.50
C VAL A 191 9.95 -4.72 2.49
N ILE A 192 10.77 -5.68 2.95
CA ILE A 192 11.56 -6.58 2.10
C ILE A 192 10.64 -7.31 1.12
N ASN A 193 9.67 -8.06 1.67
CA ASN A 193 8.77 -8.88 0.86
C ASN A 193 7.87 -8.05 -0.06
N MET A 194 7.45 -6.85 0.38
CA MET A 194 6.66 -5.95 -0.47
C MET A 194 7.47 -5.44 -1.66
N SER A 195 8.73 -5.04 -1.45
CA SER A 195 9.61 -4.59 -2.53
C SER A 195 9.92 -5.69 -3.54
N ASP A 196 10.09 -6.94 -3.06
CA ASP A 196 10.27 -8.11 -3.92
C ASP A 196 9.00 -8.44 -4.71
N ALA A 197 7.82 -8.34 -4.07
CA ALA A 197 6.54 -8.61 -4.72
C ALA A 197 6.26 -7.67 -5.90
N VAL A 198 6.70 -6.41 -5.84
CA VAL A 198 6.62 -5.47 -6.96
C VAL A 198 7.76 -5.61 -7.98
N GLY A 199 8.74 -6.50 -7.73
CA GLY A 199 9.91 -6.70 -8.60
C GLY A 199 10.94 -5.56 -8.50
N GLY A 200 11.13 -5.01 -7.30
CA GLY A 200 12.02 -3.88 -7.02
C GLY A 200 11.44 -2.53 -7.46
N VAL A 201 12.08 -1.45 -7.05
CA VAL A 201 11.70 -0.08 -7.39
C VAL A 201 12.91 0.66 -7.98
N PRO A 202 12.80 1.27 -9.17
CA PRO A 202 13.91 2.01 -9.77
C PRO A 202 14.11 3.35 -9.06
N VAL A 203 15.21 3.50 -8.33
CA VAL A 203 15.53 4.69 -7.53
C VAL A 203 16.76 5.38 -8.11
N CYS A 204 16.64 6.69 -8.37
CA CYS A 204 17.74 7.55 -8.79
C CYS A 204 18.51 8.08 -7.57
N ILE A 205 19.85 8.01 -7.62
CA ILE A 205 20.76 8.68 -6.69
C ILE A 205 21.73 9.58 -7.45
N ASN A 206 22.08 10.74 -6.89
CA ASN A 206 22.93 11.74 -7.57
C ASN A 206 24.44 11.56 -7.34
N GLY A 207 24.84 10.60 -6.51
CA GLY A 207 26.24 10.28 -6.18
C GLY A 207 26.35 8.92 -5.51
N PRO A 208 27.56 8.50 -5.08
CA PRO A 208 27.74 7.28 -4.32
C PRO A 208 26.98 7.37 -2.99
N LEU A 209 26.31 6.28 -2.60
CA LEU A 209 25.55 6.17 -1.36
C LEU A 209 26.06 4.96 -0.58
N ILE A 210 26.79 5.23 0.50
CA ILE A 210 27.31 4.21 1.40
C ILE A 210 26.85 4.61 2.82
N ASP A 211 26.12 3.73 3.49
CA ASP A 211 25.65 3.94 4.85
C ASP A 211 25.80 2.64 5.62
N ASN A 212 26.86 2.53 6.41
CA ASN A 212 27.18 1.35 7.21
C ASN A 212 26.12 1.03 8.29
N TYR A 213 25.35 2.04 8.72
CA TYR A 213 24.27 1.84 9.71
C TYR A 213 23.03 1.19 9.10
N SER A 214 22.72 1.50 7.85
CA SER A 214 21.61 0.87 7.13
C SER A 214 22.03 -0.35 6.33
N GLY A 215 23.32 -0.45 5.98
CA GLY A 215 23.89 -1.51 5.16
C GLY A 215 23.76 -1.28 3.65
N ILE A 216 23.39 -0.07 3.21
CA ILE A 216 23.31 0.26 1.78
C ILE A 216 24.70 0.60 1.22
N SER A 217 24.99 0.09 0.01
CA SER A 217 26.24 0.41 -0.70
C SER A 217 25.96 0.48 -2.20
N LEU A 218 25.79 1.70 -2.70
CA LEU A 218 25.61 2.01 -4.13
C LEU A 218 26.79 2.86 -4.59
N PRO A 219 27.71 2.36 -5.43
CA PRO A 219 29.04 2.94 -5.60
C PRO A 219 29.08 4.21 -6.47
N ALA A 220 28.03 4.50 -7.25
CA ALA A 220 28.02 5.62 -8.19
C ALA A 220 26.63 6.24 -8.33
N ALA A 221 26.60 7.46 -8.88
CA ALA A 221 25.33 8.07 -9.32
C ALA A 221 24.65 7.20 -10.39
N GLY A 222 23.33 7.13 -10.36
CA GLY A 222 22.57 6.34 -11.32
C GLY A 222 21.19 5.93 -10.81
N THR A 223 20.54 5.09 -11.60
CA THR A 223 19.25 4.49 -11.23
C THR A 223 19.46 3.01 -10.92
N TYR A 224 19.07 2.62 -9.71
CA TYR A 224 19.18 1.25 -9.20
C TYR A 224 17.80 0.66 -8.97
N ASN A 225 17.57 -0.58 -9.40
CA ASN A 225 16.31 -1.26 -9.11
C ASN A 225 16.41 -1.94 -7.74
N LEU A 226 16.02 -1.22 -6.69
CA LEU A 226 16.14 -1.67 -5.31
C LEU A 226 15.02 -2.65 -4.94
N SER A 227 15.38 -3.82 -4.45
CA SER A 227 14.46 -4.86 -3.98
C SER A 227 14.97 -5.48 -2.67
N GLY A 228 14.12 -6.20 -1.96
CA GLY A 228 14.51 -6.95 -0.77
C GLY A 228 15.23 -6.11 0.27
N GLY A 229 16.34 -6.64 0.75
CA GLY A 229 17.18 -5.99 1.78
C GLY A 229 17.77 -4.66 1.33
N GLU A 230 18.08 -4.47 0.04
CA GLU A 230 18.60 -3.20 -0.47
C GLU A 230 17.55 -2.09 -0.42
N ALA A 231 16.29 -2.43 -0.76
CA ALA A 231 15.18 -1.48 -0.63
C ALA A 231 14.98 -1.05 0.83
N LEU A 232 15.01 -2.00 1.77
CA LEU A 232 14.93 -1.70 3.20
C LEU A 232 16.12 -0.84 3.65
N ALA A 233 17.35 -1.19 3.26
CA ALA A 233 18.56 -0.47 3.60
C ALA A 233 18.52 0.98 3.10
N PHE A 234 18.04 1.20 1.87
CA PHE A 234 17.82 2.54 1.31
C PHE A 234 16.81 3.35 2.12
N LEU A 235 15.64 2.77 2.40
CA LEU A 235 14.56 3.43 3.15
C LEU A 235 14.96 3.78 4.60
N ARG A 236 15.95 3.08 5.16
CA ARG A 236 16.50 3.32 6.50
C ARG A 236 17.72 4.22 6.51
N SER A 237 18.36 4.48 5.37
CA SER A 237 19.57 5.30 5.29
C SER A 237 19.31 6.73 5.76
N ARG A 238 20.15 7.19 6.66
CA ARG A 238 20.17 8.56 7.17
C ARG A 238 21.53 9.22 6.95
N HIS A 239 22.59 8.49 7.30
CA HIS A 239 23.95 9.03 7.23
C HIS A 239 24.45 9.19 5.80
N GLY A 240 23.94 8.37 4.88
CA GLY A 240 24.28 8.40 3.45
C GLY A 240 23.47 9.40 2.63
N VAL A 241 22.38 9.98 3.15
CA VAL A 241 21.43 10.77 2.36
C VAL A 241 21.20 12.17 2.93
N GLY A 242 20.91 13.12 2.03
CA GLY A 242 20.50 14.48 2.36
C GLY A 242 21.50 15.21 3.23
N ASP A 243 21.00 15.78 4.31
CA ASP A 243 21.80 16.46 5.34
C ASP A 243 22.18 15.52 6.52
N GLY A 244 21.86 14.26 6.43
CA GLY A 244 22.05 13.26 7.50
C GLY A 244 20.97 13.30 8.59
N SER A 245 20.00 14.18 8.46
CA SER A 245 18.87 14.30 9.37
C SER A 245 17.74 13.32 9.03
N ASP A 246 16.78 13.20 9.94
CA ASP A 246 15.55 12.46 9.68
C ASP A 246 14.72 13.10 8.55
N LEU A 247 14.77 14.41 8.41
CA LEU A 247 14.09 15.14 7.34
C LEU A 247 14.68 14.80 5.95
N GLY A 248 16.01 14.62 5.86
CA GLY A 248 16.70 14.14 4.67
C GLY A 248 16.28 12.73 4.31
N ARG A 249 16.16 11.83 5.29
CA ARG A 249 15.65 10.46 5.11
C ARG A 249 14.23 10.46 4.55
N ILE A 250 13.31 11.25 5.11
CA ILE A 250 11.94 11.36 4.60
C ILE A 250 11.94 11.77 3.12
N SER A 251 12.78 12.72 2.74
CA SER A 251 12.89 13.13 1.33
C SER A 251 13.36 11.99 0.43
N SER A 252 14.32 11.18 0.86
CA SER A 252 14.75 9.98 0.11
C SER A 252 13.66 8.90 0.05
N GLN A 253 12.90 8.72 1.13
CA GLN A 253 11.72 7.85 1.14
C GLN A 253 10.67 8.32 0.13
N GLN A 254 10.46 9.62 0.00
CA GLN A 254 9.55 10.19 -1.01
C GLN A 254 10.04 9.95 -2.44
N VAL A 255 11.36 9.95 -2.69
CA VAL A 255 11.92 9.53 -3.99
C VAL A 255 11.55 8.09 -4.31
N TYR A 256 11.74 7.17 -3.36
CA TYR A 256 11.39 5.76 -3.51
C TYR A 256 9.88 5.58 -3.76
N LEU A 257 9.04 6.20 -2.93
CA LEU A 257 7.59 6.07 -3.02
C LEU A 257 7.03 6.70 -4.31
N SER A 258 7.55 7.85 -4.73
CA SER A 258 7.17 8.46 -6.02
C SER A 258 7.52 7.54 -7.20
N SER A 259 8.69 6.90 -7.14
CA SER A 259 9.09 5.91 -8.15
C SER A 259 8.23 4.65 -8.11
N LEU A 260 7.85 4.19 -6.92
CA LEU A 260 6.91 3.08 -6.74
C LEU A 260 5.55 3.40 -7.37
N VAL A 261 4.98 4.59 -7.10
CA VAL A 261 3.71 5.02 -7.70
C VAL A 261 3.79 5.00 -9.22
N ARG A 262 4.83 5.59 -9.82
CA ARG A 262 5.04 5.55 -11.28
C ARG A 262 5.16 4.13 -11.82
N LYS A 263 5.87 3.25 -11.11
CA LYS A 263 6.00 1.84 -11.50
C LYS A 263 4.68 1.09 -11.44
N LEU A 264 3.88 1.32 -10.42
CA LEU A 264 2.58 0.65 -10.24
C LEU A 264 1.59 1.07 -11.34
N GLU A 265 1.59 2.36 -11.72
CA GLU A 265 0.73 2.89 -12.78
C GLU A 265 1.25 2.48 -14.17
N GLY A 266 2.49 2.83 -14.51
CA GLY A 266 3.04 2.67 -15.87
C GLY A 266 3.42 1.24 -16.25
N GLY A 267 3.67 0.36 -15.28
CA GLY A 267 4.21 -0.98 -15.52
C GLY A 267 3.20 -2.11 -15.69
N GLY A 268 1.89 -1.83 -15.66
CA GLY A 268 0.88 -2.89 -15.64
C GLY A 268 0.97 -3.80 -14.39
N THR A 269 1.76 -3.40 -13.39
CA THR A 269 2.05 -4.18 -12.18
C THR A 269 0.78 -4.58 -11.45
N LEU A 270 -0.15 -3.65 -11.26
CA LEU A 270 -1.45 -3.91 -10.65
C LEU A 270 -2.46 -4.56 -11.62
N SER A 271 -2.15 -4.65 -12.90
CA SER A 271 -2.95 -5.40 -13.87
C SER A 271 -2.56 -6.89 -13.92
N ASN A 272 -1.42 -7.27 -13.34
CA ASN A 272 -0.98 -8.66 -13.23
C ASN A 272 -1.60 -9.31 -11.97
N PRO A 273 -2.54 -10.28 -12.13
CA PRO A 273 -3.21 -10.92 -10.99
C PRO A 273 -2.24 -11.60 -10.02
N LEU A 274 -1.13 -12.15 -10.53
CA LEU A 274 -0.13 -12.81 -9.68
C LEU A 274 0.61 -11.79 -8.79
N THR A 275 0.93 -10.62 -9.31
CA THR A 275 1.56 -9.55 -8.53
C THR A 275 0.61 -9.02 -7.46
N VAL A 276 -0.65 -8.78 -7.82
CA VAL A 276 -1.69 -8.35 -6.86
C VAL A 276 -1.86 -9.41 -5.77
N TYR A 277 -1.90 -10.69 -6.12
CA TYR A 277 -1.98 -11.78 -5.15
C TYR A 277 -0.76 -11.79 -4.20
N LYS A 278 0.47 -11.65 -4.73
CA LYS A 278 1.69 -11.57 -3.92
C LYS A 278 1.65 -10.39 -2.96
N LEU A 279 1.28 -9.20 -3.43
CA LEU A 279 1.15 -8.00 -2.60
C LEU A 279 0.11 -8.19 -1.49
N ALA A 280 -1.05 -8.74 -1.80
CA ALA A 280 -2.09 -9.04 -0.82
C ALA A 280 -1.60 -10.07 0.21
N THR A 281 -0.89 -11.11 -0.22
CA THR A 281 -0.31 -12.13 0.68
C THR A 281 0.71 -11.50 1.63
N VAL A 282 1.63 -10.67 1.12
CA VAL A 282 2.61 -9.97 1.96
C VAL A 282 1.92 -9.05 2.97
N ALA A 283 0.94 -8.27 2.52
CA ALA A 283 0.20 -7.38 3.41
C ALA A 283 -0.51 -8.15 4.55
N THR A 284 -1.13 -9.29 4.24
CA THR A 284 -1.83 -10.09 5.25
C THR A 284 -0.89 -10.84 6.21
N GLN A 285 0.32 -11.19 5.79
CA GLN A 285 1.28 -11.97 6.58
C GLN A 285 2.27 -11.12 7.37
N HIS A 286 2.63 -9.94 6.87
CA HIS A 286 3.73 -9.13 7.42
C HIS A 286 3.29 -7.74 7.89
N MET A 287 1.98 -7.47 7.93
CA MET A 287 1.43 -6.24 8.48
C MET A 287 0.42 -6.54 9.58
N GLN A 288 0.44 -5.72 10.64
CA GLN A 288 -0.66 -5.65 11.58
C GLN A 288 -1.67 -4.63 11.07
N LEU A 289 -2.86 -5.10 10.73
CA LEU A 289 -3.92 -4.27 10.14
C LEU A 289 -4.92 -3.79 11.19
N SER A 290 -5.53 -2.62 10.95
CA SER A 290 -6.71 -2.23 11.72
C SER A 290 -7.91 -3.14 11.39
N SER A 291 -8.84 -3.27 12.34
CA SER A 291 -10.05 -4.09 12.13
C SER A 291 -10.89 -3.65 10.92
N SER A 292 -10.75 -2.40 10.52
CA SER A 292 -11.37 -1.87 9.28
C SER A 292 -10.71 -2.41 7.99
N LEU A 293 -9.47 -2.93 8.07
CA LEU A 293 -8.72 -3.56 6.97
C LEU A 293 -8.68 -5.09 7.05
N ASP A 294 -9.36 -5.72 7.99
CA ASP A 294 -9.30 -7.18 8.18
C ASP A 294 -10.16 -7.98 7.19
N SER A 295 -10.69 -7.32 6.17
CA SER A 295 -11.48 -7.96 5.13
C SER A 295 -10.81 -7.83 3.76
N VAL A 296 -10.67 -8.94 3.05
CA VAL A 296 -10.13 -8.97 1.68
C VAL A 296 -10.92 -8.06 0.72
N PRO A 297 -12.26 -8.00 0.75
CA PRO A 297 -13.03 -7.05 -0.06
C PRO A 297 -12.62 -5.59 0.16
N THR A 298 -12.40 -5.16 1.41
CA THR A 298 -11.94 -3.79 1.72
C THR A 298 -10.57 -3.51 1.11
N ILE A 299 -9.61 -4.43 1.27
CA ILE A 299 -8.26 -4.31 0.70
C ILE A 299 -8.32 -4.18 -0.82
N ILE A 300 -9.11 -5.02 -1.48
CA ILE A 300 -9.29 -4.98 -2.95
C ILE A 300 -9.93 -3.67 -3.38
N SER A 301 -10.92 -3.17 -2.66
CA SER A 301 -11.62 -1.93 -2.95
C SER A 301 -10.68 -0.72 -2.87
N ILE A 302 -9.86 -0.64 -1.82
CA ILE A 302 -8.81 0.38 -1.66
C ILE A 302 -7.78 0.28 -2.79
N ALA A 303 -7.27 -0.92 -3.07
CA ALA A 303 -6.30 -1.13 -4.15
C ALA A 303 -6.85 -0.72 -5.53
N SER A 304 -8.14 -1.01 -5.78
CA SER A 304 -8.83 -0.62 -7.01
C SER A 304 -8.99 0.90 -7.13
N THR A 305 -9.19 1.59 -6.01
CA THR A 305 -9.22 3.07 -5.97
C THR A 305 -7.84 3.65 -6.28
N LEU A 306 -6.80 3.17 -5.61
CA LEU A 306 -5.43 3.66 -5.78
C LEU A 306 -4.88 3.42 -7.19
N LYS A 307 -5.28 2.32 -7.84
CA LYS A 307 -4.84 1.99 -9.21
C LYS A 307 -5.20 3.07 -10.24
N ASN A 308 -6.26 3.82 -10.01
CA ASN A 308 -6.78 4.81 -10.96
C ASN A 308 -6.22 6.21 -10.74
N LEU A 309 -5.37 6.41 -9.71
CA LEU A 309 -4.76 7.70 -9.41
C LEU A 309 -3.56 7.95 -10.33
N SER A 310 -3.62 9.07 -11.07
CA SER A 310 -2.46 9.51 -11.86
C SER A 310 -1.31 10.00 -10.94
N PRO A 311 -0.05 9.70 -11.26
CA PRO A 311 1.11 10.18 -10.49
C PRO A 311 1.18 11.71 -10.38
N SER A 312 0.70 12.47 -11.36
CA SER A 312 0.64 13.94 -11.29
C SER A 312 -0.33 14.46 -10.23
N HIS A 313 -1.28 13.64 -9.85
CA HIS A 313 -2.29 13.94 -8.84
C HIS A 313 -1.96 13.34 -7.46
N VAL A 314 -0.77 12.74 -7.30
CA VAL A 314 -0.28 12.25 -6.01
C VAL A 314 0.84 13.15 -5.52
N VAL A 315 0.65 13.75 -4.35
CA VAL A 315 1.62 14.66 -3.72
C VAL A 315 2.14 14.06 -2.43
N PHE A 316 3.47 13.97 -2.32
CA PHE A 316 4.17 13.60 -1.08
C PHE A 316 4.65 14.88 -0.40
N VAL A 317 4.33 15.05 0.89
CA VAL A 317 4.79 16.17 1.70
C VAL A 317 5.31 15.70 3.06
N GLN A 318 6.22 16.48 3.64
CA GLN A 318 6.56 16.33 5.06
C GLN A 318 5.63 17.22 5.89
N TYR A 319 5.16 16.72 7.04
CA TYR A 319 4.53 17.60 8.01
C TYR A 319 5.52 18.72 8.40
N PRO A 320 5.12 19.99 8.31
CA PRO A 320 6.06 21.10 8.46
C PRO A 320 6.60 21.18 9.89
N GLY A 321 7.91 21.33 10.00
CA GLY A 321 8.59 21.43 11.27
C GLY A 321 10.03 21.95 11.13
N ASN A 322 10.57 22.47 12.22
CA ASN A 322 11.90 23.05 12.29
C ASN A 322 12.78 22.26 13.27
N THR A 323 14.06 22.15 12.94
CA THR A 323 15.12 21.67 13.85
C THR A 323 15.80 22.84 14.54
N GLY A 324 16.50 22.58 15.65
CA GLY A 324 17.27 23.61 16.37
C GLY A 324 16.48 24.34 17.45
N GLY A 325 15.32 23.86 17.86
CA GLY A 325 14.55 24.37 18.99
C GLY A 325 15.28 24.16 20.33
N SER A 326 14.78 24.82 21.38
CA SER A 326 15.28 24.68 22.77
C SER A 326 14.28 23.93 23.67
N GLY A 327 14.68 23.64 24.90
CA GLY A 327 13.82 22.91 25.86
C GLY A 327 13.48 21.52 25.37
N ILE A 328 12.19 21.16 25.34
CA ILE A 328 11.70 19.84 24.88
C ILE A 328 11.98 19.57 23.39
N PHE A 329 12.32 20.62 22.62
CA PHE A 329 12.63 20.52 21.20
C PHE A 329 14.14 20.45 20.92
N ALA A 330 14.99 20.47 21.94
CA ALA A 330 16.44 20.38 21.77
C ALA A 330 16.81 19.03 21.13
N GLY A 331 17.47 19.07 19.96
CA GLY A 331 17.81 17.87 19.18
C GLY A 331 16.61 17.13 18.56
N LYS A 332 15.45 17.77 18.53
CA LYS A 332 14.19 17.23 18.04
C LYS A 332 13.60 18.12 16.93
N VAL A 333 12.44 17.75 16.43
CA VAL A 333 11.69 18.54 15.46
C VAL A 333 10.53 19.25 16.17
N GLN A 334 10.52 20.58 16.08
CA GLN A 334 9.41 21.39 16.54
C GLN A 334 8.39 21.52 15.41
N PRO A 335 7.10 21.17 15.62
CA PRO A 335 6.06 21.29 14.59
C PRO A 335 5.77 22.77 14.28
N ASN A 336 5.60 23.08 13.00
CA ASN A 336 5.03 24.36 12.58
C ASN A 336 3.50 24.20 12.51
N ILE A 337 2.85 24.46 13.63
CA ILE A 337 1.41 24.26 13.78
C ILE A 337 0.58 25.11 12.79
N ALA A 338 1.01 26.36 12.53
CA ALA A 338 0.27 27.23 11.62
C ALA A 338 0.25 26.67 10.18
N LEU A 339 1.42 26.28 9.66
CA LEU A 339 1.51 25.69 8.33
C LEU A 339 0.89 24.26 8.28
N GLY A 340 1.01 23.50 9.37
CA GLY A 340 0.33 22.22 9.51
C GLY A 340 -1.18 22.36 9.44
N ASN A 341 -1.76 23.33 10.15
CA ASN A 341 -3.18 23.62 10.11
C ASN A 341 -3.66 24.04 8.71
N GLN A 342 -2.84 24.84 7.99
CA GLN A 342 -3.15 25.20 6.60
C GLN A 342 -3.20 23.96 5.69
N LEU A 343 -2.21 23.07 5.79
CA LEU A 343 -2.17 21.81 5.04
C LEU A 343 -3.41 20.94 5.35
N PHE A 344 -3.68 20.72 6.63
CA PHE A 344 -4.77 19.84 7.05
C PHE A 344 -6.16 20.46 6.90
N SER A 345 -6.28 21.80 6.77
CA SER A 345 -7.54 22.42 6.39
C SER A 345 -7.95 22.04 4.95
N LEU A 346 -6.99 22.00 4.03
CA LEU A 346 -7.25 21.55 2.65
C LEU A 346 -7.56 20.05 2.59
N ILE A 347 -6.81 19.22 3.32
CA ILE A 347 -7.07 17.77 3.40
C ILE A 347 -8.49 17.51 3.95
N LYS A 348 -8.89 18.20 5.01
CA LYS A 348 -10.25 18.07 5.58
C LYS A 348 -11.36 18.60 4.66
N ALA A 349 -11.05 19.63 3.87
CA ALA A 349 -11.97 20.17 2.87
C ALA A 349 -11.97 19.38 1.55
N ASP A 350 -11.21 18.30 1.48
CA ASP A 350 -11.05 17.48 0.27
C ASP A 350 -10.64 18.32 -0.95
N THR A 351 -9.70 19.25 -0.72
CA THR A 351 -9.27 20.25 -1.72
C THR A 351 -7.84 19.95 -2.16
N PRO A 352 -7.59 19.78 -3.47
CA PRO A 352 -6.27 19.54 -3.99
C PRO A 352 -5.38 20.77 -3.82
N PHE A 353 -4.08 20.54 -3.63
CA PHE A 353 -3.09 21.60 -3.55
C PHE A 353 -1.81 21.24 -4.31
N ALA A 354 -1.06 22.26 -4.67
CA ALA A 354 0.25 22.17 -5.28
C ALA A 354 1.32 22.73 -4.34
N LEU A 355 2.53 22.21 -4.43
CA LEU A 355 3.67 22.71 -3.70
C LEU A 355 4.18 23.98 -4.36
N GLY A 356 4.44 25.02 -3.55
CA GLY A 356 5.07 26.24 -4.02
C GLY A 356 6.52 26.01 -4.49
N ALA A 357 7.00 26.87 -5.39
CA ALA A 357 8.33 26.75 -6.01
C ALA A 357 9.52 26.76 -5.04
N GLN A 358 9.31 27.19 -3.79
CA GLN A 358 10.36 27.31 -2.76
C GLN A 358 10.36 26.17 -1.73
N ALA A 359 9.63 25.09 -1.97
CA ALA A 359 9.69 23.91 -1.11
C ALA A 359 11.05 23.23 -1.28
N ALA A 360 12.06 23.70 -0.53
CA ALA A 360 13.41 23.14 -0.56
C ALA A 360 13.38 21.71 -0.01
N ASN A 361 13.61 20.74 -0.87
CA ASN A 361 13.73 19.35 -0.49
C ASN A 361 15.15 19.07 0.02
N ARG A 362 15.28 18.62 1.28
CA ARG A 362 16.57 18.43 1.94
C ARG A 362 17.32 17.18 1.49
N GLY A 363 16.63 16.19 0.98
CA GLY A 363 17.21 14.89 0.65
C GLY A 363 16.96 14.43 -0.79
N SER A 364 16.34 15.26 -1.63
CA SER A 364 16.18 14.97 -3.04
C SER A 364 16.37 16.21 -3.92
N GLU A 365 16.61 15.97 -5.21
CA GLU A 365 16.71 17.01 -6.23
C GLU A 365 16.06 16.50 -7.51
N THR A 366 15.64 17.41 -8.39
CA THR A 366 15.10 17.02 -9.70
C THR A 366 16.19 16.33 -10.50
N ALA A 367 15.86 15.20 -11.12
CA ALA A 367 16.81 14.48 -11.96
C ALA A 367 17.30 15.36 -13.12
N PRO A 368 18.60 15.32 -13.51
CA PRO A 368 19.10 16.02 -14.67
C PRO A 368 18.32 15.61 -15.93
N SER A 369 17.97 16.61 -16.77
CA SER A 369 17.33 16.37 -18.07
C SER A 369 18.28 15.55 -18.94
N GLY A 370 18.01 14.26 -19.12
CA GLY A 370 18.87 13.31 -19.85
C GLY A 370 19.06 11.96 -19.16
N SER A 371 18.66 11.80 -17.91
CA SER A 371 18.67 10.51 -17.18
C SER A 371 17.45 9.63 -17.51
N SER A 372 16.91 9.72 -18.69
CA SER A 372 15.73 8.97 -19.12
C SER A 372 16.08 7.50 -19.38
N THR A 373 15.85 6.63 -18.40
CA THR A 373 15.32 5.31 -18.71
C THR A 373 13.94 5.53 -19.33
N SER A 374 13.73 5.00 -20.49
CA SER A 374 12.69 5.17 -21.49
C SER A 374 11.23 4.90 -21.05
N THR A 375 10.76 5.55 -20.00
CA THR A 375 9.33 5.68 -19.74
C THR A 375 8.98 7.16 -19.96
N PRO A 376 8.12 7.51 -20.93
CA PRO A 376 7.67 8.89 -21.09
C PRO A 376 7.12 9.38 -19.75
N ALA A 377 7.62 10.53 -19.29
CA ALA A 377 6.97 11.21 -18.18
C ALA A 377 5.50 11.41 -18.56
N PRO A 378 4.55 11.05 -17.70
CA PRO A 378 3.15 11.30 -17.99
C PRO A 378 2.97 12.80 -18.23
N THR A 379 2.39 13.13 -19.39
CA THR A 379 2.08 14.51 -19.80
C THR A 379 0.77 14.94 -19.11
N ASP A 380 0.66 14.64 -17.84
CA ASP A 380 -0.56 14.93 -17.09
C ASP A 380 -0.61 16.40 -16.68
N THR A 381 -1.71 17.04 -17.01
CA THR A 381 -2.00 18.41 -16.61
C THR A 381 -2.13 18.47 -15.08
N PRO A 382 -1.43 19.39 -14.41
CA PRO A 382 -1.65 19.62 -12.98
C PRO A 382 -3.14 19.88 -12.70
N ILE A 383 -3.63 19.48 -11.52
CA ILE A 383 -5.03 19.68 -11.15
C ILE A 383 -5.35 21.19 -11.29
N ALA A 384 -6.31 21.51 -12.15
CA ALA A 384 -6.72 22.87 -12.36
C ALA A 384 -7.26 23.48 -11.04
N ASN A 385 -6.85 24.73 -10.74
CA ASN A 385 -7.26 25.45 -9.53
C ASN A 385 -6.77 24.86 -8.19
N ALA A 386 -5.70 24.04 -8.19
CA ALA A 386 -5.08 23.59 -6.95
C ALA A 386 -4.55 24.77 -6.13
N ALA A 387 -4.86 24.82 -4.84
CA ALA A 387 -4.32 25.83 -3.92
C ALA A 387 -2.80 25.66 -3.83
N VAL A 388 -2.04 26.76 -3.89
CA VAL A 388 -0.58 26.71 -3.73
C VAL A 388 -0.20 26.95 -2.26
N ILE A 389 0.50 26.00 -1.65
CA ILE A 389 1.05 26.17 -0.30
C ILE A 389 2.56 26.37 -0.39
N ASN A 390 3.01 27.52 0.12
CA ASN A 390 4.43 27.83 0.21
C ASN A 390 5.02 27.30 1.53
N GLY A 391 6.32 26.97 1.51
CA GLY A 391 7.04 26.51 2.70
C GLY A 391 6.87 25.03 3.05
N LEU A 392 6.07 24.29 2.32
CA LEU A 392 6.03 22.84 2.43
C LEU A 392 7.22 22.19 1.71
N VAL A 393 7.75 21.12 2.30
CA VAL A 393 8.79 20.28 1.70
C VAL A 393 8.12 19.00 1.16
N GLY A 394 8.34 18.73 -0.12
CA GLY A 394 7.70 17.56 -0.74
C GLY A 394 7.93 17.50 -2.25
N GLN A 395 7.21 16.60 -2.89
CA GLN A 395 7.27 16.42 -4.35
C GLN A 395 6.00 15.78 -4.91
N SER A 396 5.69 16.02 -6.17
CA SER A 396 4.69 15.24 -6.90
C SER A 396 5.28 13.87 -7.27
N ALA A 397 4.44 12.83 -7.29
CA ALA A 397 4.88 11.52 -7.73
C ALA A 397 5.25 11.48 -9.24
N ALA A 398 4.71 12.40 -10.06
CA ALA A 398 5.09 12.52 -11.46
C ALA A 398 6.51 13.08 -11.64
N THR A 399 7.01 13.90 -10.71
CA THR A 399 8.34 14.48 -10.81
C THR A 399 9.41 13.43 -10.58
N VAL A 400 10.29 13.24 -11.57
CA VAL A 400 11.45 12.36 -11.41
C VAL A 400 12.51 13.09 -10.60
N THR A 401 12.78 12.57 -9.40
CA THR A 401 13.78 13.13 -8.48
C THR A 401 14.82 12.07 -8.15
N CYS A 402 16.05 12.52 -7.84
CA CYS A 402 17.12 11.67 -7.33
C CYS A 402 17.33 11.95 -5.85
N SER A 403 17.62 10.91 -5.08
CA SER A 403 18.06 11.07 -3.70
C SER A 403 19.43 11.74 -3.68
N LYS A 404 19.57 12.80 -2.87
CA LYS A 404 20.84 13.46 -2.63
C LYS A 404 21.70 12.57 -1.73
N THR A 405 22.90 12.26 -2.18
CA THR A 405 23.88 11.55 -1.36
C THR A 405 24.77 12.54 -0.63
N ARG A 406 25.23 12.16 0.56
CA ARG A 406 26.22 12.96 1.29
C ARG A 406 27.62 12.69 0.76
N PRO A 407 28.58 13.63 0.93
CA PRO A 407 29.99 13.34 0.66
C PRO A 407 30.49 12.13 1.45
N LEU A 408 31.30 11.27 0.86
CA LEU A 408 31.83 10.05 1.50
C LEU A 408 32.55 10.31 2.81
N SER A 409 33.10 11.50 3.00
CA SER A 409 33.72 11.92 4.28
C SER A 409 32.74 12.10 5.44
N HIS A 410 31.44 12.06 5.15
CA HIS A 410 30.33 12.23 6.11
C HIS A 410 29.36 11.06 6.14
N GLN A 411 29.64 9.99 5.39
CA GLN A 411 28.85 8.75 5.32
C GLN A 411 29.30 7.71 6.34
#